data_d7986d89bc7ba9150afb769ebefe214c
#
_entry.id   d7986d89bc7ba9150afb769ebefe214c
#
_cell.length_a   1.000
_cell.length_b   1.000
_cell.length_c   1.000
_cell.angle_alpha   90.00
_cell.angle_beta   90.00
_cell.angle_gamma   90.00
#
_symmetry.space_group_name_H-M   'P 1'
#
loop_
_entity.id
_entity.type
_entity.pdbx_description
1 polymer ?
#
loop_
_entity_poly.entity_id
_entity_poly.type
_entity_poly.pdbx_seq_one_letter_code
_entity_poly.pdbx_strand_id
1 'polypeptide(L)'
;LLRADIYGIVRQFIEGPYETDELQEYSILRLTGQSCRIDIFREALKEFIPGKIIESSRRQGAGDQLHELKLICLNGAIKYLKDCKFGYADVQITHDQAAFPYVITAFTHTNEEKTLIHSLDRKNIRGFISRNMADLTLKLYLKDLEGRQRYVYNCSCDPEKFTNQQAEDIVAKYNKQILQDDLDDIVDKELKFFVLADENRWGFTVVPVLRENGQLRLGPDQFFRFETEGWVTNFFDGTK
;
A
#
# COMPACT_ATOMS: atom_id res chain seq x y z
N LEU A 1 25.62 -23.78 8.03
CA LEU A 1 25.03 -22.78 7.13
C LEU A 1 23.70 -22.24 7.68
N LEU A 2 22.66 -23.06 7.79
CA LEU A 2 21.33 -22.61 8.25
C LEU A 2 21.36 -21.88 9.61
N ARG A 3 22.17 -22.31 10.57
CA ARG A 3 22.30 -21.65 11.87
C ARG A 3 22.85 -20.23 11.72
N ALA A 4 23.91 -20.05 10.95
CA ALA A 4 24.53 -18.75 10.71
C ALA A 4 23.55 -17.78 10.04
N ASP A 5 22.77 -18.27 9.06
CA ASP A 5 21.76 -17.48 8.35
C ASP A 5 20.65 -17.02 9.29
N ILE A 6 20.14 -17.92 10.15
CA ILE A 6 19.11 -17.59 11.14
C ILE A 6 19.62 -16.58 12.16
N TYR A 7 20.84 -16.75 12.66
CA TYR A 7 21.46 -15.81 13.58
C TYR A 7 21.64 -14.43 12.94
N GLY A 8 22.06 -14.39 11.67
CA GLY A 8 22.16 -13.14 10.90
C GLY A 8 20.83 -12.42 10.78
N ILE A 9 19.75 -13.13 10.44
CA ILE A 9 18.39 -12.58 10.34
C ILE A 9 17.92 -12.06 11.70
N VAL A 10 18.08 -12.83 12.78
CA VAL A 10 17.66 -12.43 14.12
C VAL A 10 18.43 -11.19 14.57
N ARG A 11 19.73 -11.14 14.33
CA ARG A 11 20.56 -9.98 14.63
C ARG A 11 20.05 -8.74 13.91
N GLN A 12 19.87 -8.83 12.61
CA GLN A 12 19.39 -7.73 11.78
C GLN A 12 18.02 -7.20 12.23
N PHE A 13 17.14 -8.10 12.67
CA PHE A 13 15.83 -7.75 13.19
C PHE A 13 15.87 -7.01 14.53
N ILE A 14 16.85 -7.35 15.39
CA ILE A 14 16.99 -6.79 16.74
C ILE A 14 17.81 -5.49 16.74
N GLU A 15 18.69 -5.30 15.74
CA GLU A 15 19.68 -4.22 15.72
C GLU A 15 19.04 -2.84 15.85
N GLY A 16 17.99 -2.54 15.10
CA GLY A 16 17.27 -1.28 15.18
C GLY A 16 16.67 -1.01 16.58
N PRO A 17 15.80 -1.87 17.10
CA PRO A 17 15.24 -1.72 18.46
C PRO A 17 16.27 -1.75 19.58
N TYR A 18 17.45 -2.33 19.37
CA TYR A 18 18.54 -2.31 20.32
C TYR A 18 19.28 -0.96 20.34
N GLU A 19 19.51 -0.38 19.17
CA GLU A 19 20.17 0.92 19.03
C GLU A 19 19.30 2.08 19.55
N THR A 20 17.98 1.94 19.49
CA THR A 20 17.01 2.93 20.00
C THR A 20 16.65 2.74 21.48
N ASP A 21 17.30 1.82 22.19
CA ASP A 21 16.99 1.43 23.57
C ASP A 21 15.56 0.91 23.82
N GLU A 22 14.74 0.76 22.78
CA GLU A 22 13.37 0.26 22.90
C GLU A 22 13.31 -1.12 23.57
N LEU A 23 14.27 -2.00 23.31
CA LEU A 23 14.33 -3.32 23.94
C LEU A 23 14.59 -3.27 25.45
N GLN A 24 15.13 -2.18 25.98
CA GLN A 24 15.41 -2.06 27.41
C GLN A 24 14.13 -1.82 28.21
N GLU A 25 13.13 -1.21 27.61
CA GLU A 25 11.85 -0.92 28.27
C GLU A 25 11.03 -2.18 28.59
N TYR A 26 11.31 -3.30 27.89
CA TYR A 26 10.52 -4.52 28.02
C TYR A 26 11.31 -5.63 28.70
N SER A 27 10.73 -6.23 29.72
CA SER A 27 11.31 -7.40 30.41
C SER A 27 10.96 -8.73 29.77
N ILE A 28 9.85 -8.76 29.01
CA ILE A 28 9.30 -9.99 28.42
C ILE A 28 9.18 -9.81 26.91
N LEU A 29 9.71 -10.75 26.15
CA LEU A 29 9.54 -10.85 24.71
C LEU A 29 8.67 -12.05 24.40
N ARG A 30 7.54 -11.80 23.72
CA ARG A 30 6.64 -12.87 23.29
C ARG A 30 6.87 -13.20 21.83
N LEU A 31 7.26 -14.44 21.56
CA LEU A 31 7.42 -14.97 20.21
C LEU A 31 6.06 -15.42 19.65
N THR A 32 5.70 -14.92 18.47
CA THR A 32 4.47 -15.28 17.75
C THR A 32 4.81 -15.82 16.37
N GLY A 33 3.86 -16.53 15.74
CA GLY A 33 4.05 -17.15 14.45
C GLY A 33 4.69 -18.55 14.52
N GLN A 34 4.55 -19.30 13.42
CA GLN A 34 4.98 -20.70 13.40
C GLN A 34 6.52 -20.88 13.47
N SER A 35 7.27 -19.99 12.87
CA SER A 35 8.73 -20.02 12.86
C SER A 35 9.33 -19.96 14.27
N CYS A 36 8.60 -19.35 15.23
CA CYS A 36 9.02 -19.26 16.63
C CYS A 36 9.03 -20.61 17.36
N ARG A 37 8.49 -21.67 16.75
CA ARG A 37 8.56 -23.05 17.27
C ARG A 37 9.94 -23.69 17.04
N ILE A 38 10.72 -23.12 16.13
CA ILE A 38 12.08 -23.60 15.87
C ILE A 38 12.99 -23.08 16.99
N ASP A 39 13.57 -24.01 17.76
CA ASP A 39 14.35 -23.69 18.95
C ASP A 39 15.53 -22.74 18.66
N ILE A 40 16.10 -22.82 17.47
CA ILE A 40 17.25 -22.00 17.06
C ILE A 40 16.92 -20.47 17.07
N PHE A 41 15.70 -20.06 16.80
CA PHE A 41 15.30 -18.65 16.92
C PHE A 41 15.32 -18.18 18.38
N ARG A 42 14.88 -19.04 19.28
CA ARG A 42 14.90 -18.75 20.71
C ARG A 42 16.32 -18.73 21.27
N GLU A 43 17.16 -19.66 20.80
CA GLU A 43 18.57 -19.68 21.17
C GLU A 43 19.27 -18.41 20.70
N ALA A 44 19.07 -18.01 19.45
CA ALA A 44 19.64 -16.77 18.92
C ALA A 44 19.21 -15.53 19.72
N LEU A 45 17.90 -15.43 20.04
CA LEU A 45 17.40 -14.32 20.85
C LEU A 45 18.01 -14.28 22.24
N LYS A 46 18.15 -15.42 22.92
CA LYS A 46 18.80 -15.51 24.25
C LYS A 46 20.26 -15.09 24.22
N GLU A 47 20.94 -15.35 23.10
CA GLU A 47 22.35 -14.99 22.94
C GLU A 47 22.52 -13.48 22.69
N PHE A 48 21.67 -12.88 21.85
CA PHE A 48 21.77 -11.47 21.51
C PHE A 48 21.21 -10.53 22.60
N ILE A 49 20.20 -10.96 23.33
CA ILE A 49 19.53 -10.16 24.37
C ILE A 49 19.42 -10.93 25.68
N PRO A 50 20.59 -11.17 26.34
CA PRO A 50 20.60 -11.86 27.63
C PRO A 50 19.81 -11.05 28.67
N GLY A 51 19.19 -11.77 29.61
CA GLY A 51 18.43 -11.15 30.70
C GLY A 51 16.96 -10.86 30.39
N LYS A 52 16.51 -11.08 29.18
CA LYS A 52 15.09 -10.97 28.84
C LYS A 52 14.37 -12.32 28.96
N ILE A 53 13.12 -12.27 29.43
CA ILE A 53 12.25 -13.46 29.45
C ILE A 53 11.69 -13.66 28.04
N ILE A 54 11.98 -14.80 27.42
CA ILE A 54 11.46 -15.13 26.10
C ILE A 54 10.33 -16.13 26.28
N GLU A 55 9.09 -15.64 26.13
CA GLU A 55 7.90 -16.48 26.15
C GLU A 55 7.61 -17.02 24.74
N SER A 56 7.51 -18.32 24.62
CA SER A 56 6.88 -18.97 23.47
C SER A 56 5.55 -19.55 23.88
N SER A 57 4.54 -19.45 23.05
CA SER A 57 3.22 -20.04 23.28
C SER A 57 3.31 -21.57 23.28
N ARG A 58 3.94 -22.14 24.31
CA ARG A 58 3.92 -23.57 24.61
C ARG A 58 2.79 -23.83 25.60
N ARG A 59 1.55 -23.92 25.14
CA ARG A 59 0.50 -24.63 25.90
C ARG A 59 0.51 -26.08 25.46
N GLN A 60 0.51 -26.98 26.43
CA GLN A 60 0.47 -28.42 26.24
C GLN A 60 -0.89 -28.86 25.70
N GLY A 61 -0.93 -29.35 24.45
CA GLY A 61 -2.13 -29.87 23.79
C GLY A 61 -1.90 -29.96 22.28
N ALA A 62 -1.74 -31.18 21.75
CA ALA A 62 -1.03 -31.39 20.49
C ALA A 62 -1.84 -31.22 19.18
N GLY A 63 -3.09 -30.80 19.21
CA GLY A 63 -3.93 -30.77 18.00
C GLY A 63 -4.31 -29.40 17.48
N ASP A 64 -4.76 -28.49 18.34
CA ASP A 64 -5.38 -27.22 17.92
C ASP A 64 -4.43 -26.02 17.79
N GLN A 65 -3.21 -26.13 18.30
CA GLN A 65 -2.29 -24.99 18.43
C GLN A 65 -1.62 -24.54 17.12
N LEU A 66 -1.61 -25.37 16.09
CA LEU A 66 -1.03 -25.00 14.79
C LEU A 66 -1.82 -23.89 14.11
N HIS A 67 -3.14 -23.89 14.28
CA HIS A 67 -4.01 -22.85 13.75
C HIS A 67 -3.98 -21.57 14.57
N GLU A 68 -3.84 -21.66 15.90
CA GLU A 68 -3.82 -20.47 16.77
C GLU A 68 -2.66 -19.53 16.47
N LEU A 69 -1.44 -20.05 16.27
CA LEU A 69 -0.26 -19.21 15.97
C LEU A 69 -0.36 -18.50 14.62
N LYS A 70 -0.97 -19.13 13.62
CA LYS A 70 -1.25 -18.53 12.32
C LYS A 70 -2.32 -17.44 12.41
N LEU A 71 -3.30 -17.63 13.28
CA LEU A 71 -4.46 -16.78 13.40
C LEU A 71 -4.29 -15.67 14.45
N ILE A 72 -3.14 -15.61 15.15
CA ILE A 72 -2.96 -14.68 16.28
C ILE A 72 -3.13 -13.21 15.84
N CYS A 73 -2.53 -12.85 14.70
CA CYS A 73 -2.66 -11.50 14.15
C CYS A 73 -4.09 -11.23 13.68
N LEU A 74 -4.72 -12.20 13.02
CA LEU A 74 -6.10 -12.08 12.56
C LEU A 74 -7.07 -11.97 13.74
N ASN A 75 -6.91 -12.80 14.77
CA ASN A 75 -7.73 -12.75 15.98
C ASN A 75 -7.52 -11.42 16.73
N GLY A 76 -6.30 -10.90 16.77
CA GLY A 76 -5.99 -9.58 17.31
C GLY A 76 -6.71 -8.48 16.55
N ALA A 77 -6.66 -8.49 15.22
CA ALA A 77 -7.34 -7.53 14.38
C ALA A 77 -8.87 -7.59 14.54
N ILE A 78 -9.44 -8.80 14.56
CA ILE A 78 -10.89 -8.98 14.77
C ILE A 78 -11.30 -8.47 16.15
N LYS A 79 -10.52 -8.78 17.19
CA LYS A 79 -10.78 -8.29 18.54
C LYS A 79 -10.74 -6.77 18.58
N TYR A 80 -9.70 -6.15 18.02
CA TYR A 80 -9.56 -4.71 17.93
C TYR A 80 -10.76 -4.05 17.24
N LEU A 81 -11.16 -4.54 16.06
CA LEU A 81 -12.31 -4.01 15.32
C LEU A 81 -13.62 -4.15 16.10
N LYS A 82 -13.80 -5.26 16.84
CA LYS A 82 -14.96 -5.44 17.73
C LYS A 82 -14.93 -4.43 18.88
N ASP A 83 -13.80 -4.29 19.55
CA ASP A 83 -13.64 -3.41 20.69
C ASP A 83 -13.86 -1.94 20.26
N CYS A 84 -13.37 -1.52 19.12
CA CYS A 84 -13.64 -0.20 18.52
C CYS A 84 -15.15 0.00 18.22
N LYS A 85 -15.78 -1.01 17.59
CA LYS A 85 -17.21 -0.94 17.22
C LYS A 85 -18.13 -0.79 18.43
N PHE A 86 -17.78 -1.42 19.54
CA PHE A 86 -18.58 -1.40 20.78
C PHE A 86 -18.12 -0.34 21.77
N GLY A 87 -17.12 0.48 21.44
CA GLY A 87 -16.61 1.53 22.31
C GLY A 87 -15.83 1.01 23.53
N TYR A 88 -15.34 -0.23 23.50
CA TYR A 88 -14.55 -0.80 24.58
C TYR A 88 -13.07 -0.46 24.51
N ALA A 89 -12.60 0.04 23.37
CA ALA A 89 -11.23 0.47 23.19
C ALA A 89 -11.21 1.87 22.58
N ASP A 90 -10.61 2.81 23.30
CA ASP A 90 -10.20 4.12 22.79
C ASP A 90 -8.72 4.04 22.43
N VAL A 91 -8.44 3.30 21.35
CA VAL A 91 -7.08 3.15 20.85
C VAL A 91 -6.91 4.08 19.67
N GLN A 92 -6.22 5.18 19.90
CA GLN A 92 -5.67 5.97 18.79
C GLN A 92 -4.45 5.23 18.23
N ILE A 93 -4.61 4.66 17.06
CA ILE A 93 -3.46 4.18 16.31
C ILE A 93 -2.82 5.39 15.65
N THR A 94 -1.82 5.96 16.29
CA THR A 94 -0.93 6.93 15.69
C THR A 94 0.10 6.18 14.85
N HIS A 95 -0.32 5.68 13.71
CA HIS A 95 0.62 5.17 12.73
C HIS A 95 0.88 6.21 11.66
N ASP A 96 2.12 6.34 11.28
CA ASP A 96 2.44 6.48 9.89
C ASP A 96 1.89 5.21 9.21
N GLN A 97 0.67 5.31 8.65
CA GLN A 97 0.10 4.20 7.91
C GLN A 97 1.10 3.89 6.80
N ALA A 98 1.33 2.61 6.58
CA ALA A 98 2.19 2.16 5.51
C ALA A 98 1.79 2.90 4.23
N ALA A 99 2.64 3.81 3.81
CA ALA A 99 2.49 4.48 2.53
C ALA A 99 2.49 3.40 1.45
N PHE A 100 1.82 3.64 0.34
CA PHE A 100 1.94 2.75 -0.80
C PHE A 100 3.42 2.53 -1.11
N PRO A 101 3.93 1.30 -1.14
CA PRO A 101 5.33 1.03 -1.43
C PRO A 101 5.67 1.20 -2.91
N TYR A 102 4.81 1.89 -3.67
CA TYR A 102 4.91 2.04 -5.11
C TYR A 102 4.67 3.49 -5.54
N VAL A 103 5.27 3.83 -6.66
CA VAL A 103 5.10 5.10 -7.34
C VAL A 103 4.43 4.85 -8.68
N ILE A 104 3.40 5.64 -9.01
CA ILE A 104 2.79 5.64 -10.34
C ILE A 104 3.29 6.86 -11.10
N THR A 105 3.88 6.62 -12.26
CA THR A 105 4.36 7.68 -13.14
C THR A 105 3.76 7.57 -14.54
N ALA A 106 3.80 8.66 -15.28
CA ALA A 106 3.49 8.70 -16.71
C ALA A 106 4.39 9.73 -17.40
N PHE A 107 4.57 9.59 -18.71
CA PHE A 107 5.30 10.58 -19.49
C PHE A 107 4.37 11.65 -20.04
N THR A 108 4.80 12.90 -19.97
CA THR A 108 4.12 14.04 -20.59
C THR A 108 4.24 13.97 -22.11
N HIS A 109 3.59 14.89 -22.83
CA HIS A 109 3.75 15.04 -24.28
C HIS A 109 5.17 15.50 -24.68
N THR A 110 5.93 16.11 -23.75
CA THR A 110 7.34 16.47 -23.92
C THR A 110 8.29 15.31 -23.58
N ASN A 111 7.74 14.13 -23.32
CA ASN A 111 8.49 12.94 -22.91
C ASN A 111 9.22 13.07 -21.56
N GLU A 112 8.75 13.97 -20.69
CA GLU A 112 9.22 14.11 -19.33
C GLU A 112 8.41 13.18 -18.40
N GLU A 113 9.09 12.51 -17.50
CA GLU A 113 8.41 11.64 -16.54
C GLU A 113 7.78 12.47 -15.42
N LYS A 114 6.48 12.28 -15.19
CA LYS A 114 5.72 12.92 -14.11
C LYS A 114 5.24 11.86 -13.13
N THR A 115 5.53 12.09 -11.85
CA THR A 115 4.95 11.28 -10.76
C THR A 115 3.51 11.70 -10.51
N LEU A 116 2.59 10.72 -10.52
CA LEU A 116 1.16 10.92 -10.33
C LEU A 116 0.71 10.49 -8.93
N ILE A 117 1.23 9.35 -8.45
CA ILE A 117 1.03 8.89 -7.06
C ILE A 117 2.42 8.69 -6.47
N HIS A 118 2.69 9.35 -5.35
CA HIS A 118 3.95 9.19 -4.63
C HIS A 118 3.75 8.28 -3.42
N SER A 119 4.65 7.33 -3.23
CA SER A 119 4.53 6.25 -2.24
C SER A 119 4.52 6.70 -0.78
N LEU A 120 5.14 7.83 -0.47
CA LEU A 120 5.42 8.23 0.92
C LEU A 120 4.56 9.42 1.40
N ASP A 121 3.76 10.00 0.54
CA ASP A 121 3.00 11.18 0.88
C ASP A 121 1.50 10.93 0.78
N ARG A 122 0.83 10.79 1.95
CA ARG A 122 -0.61 10.68 2.04
C ARG A 122 -1.39 11.86 1.46
N LYS A 123 -0.74 13.01 1.39
CA LYS A 123 -1.35 14.19 0.79
C LYS A 123 -1.36 14.12 -0.73
N ASN A 124 -0.48 13.31 -1.32
CA ASN A 124 -0.30 13.15 -2.76
C ASN A 124 -0.75 11.77 -3.26
N ILE A 125 -1.86 11.26 -2.76
CA ILE A 125 -2.51 10.03 -3.25
C ILE A 125 -3.27 10.23 -4.57
N ARG A 126 -3.14 11.40 -5.15
CA ARG A 126 -3.77 11.79 -6.40
C ARG A 126 -2.80 12.56 -7.28
N GLY A 127 -2.90 12.36 -8.55
CA GLY A 127 -2.20 13.14 -9.55
C GLY A 127 -3.01 13.24 -10.82
N PHE A 128 -2.58 14.06 -11.74
CA PHE A 128 -3.19 14.14 -13.04
C PHE A 128 -2.15 14.37 -14.14
N ILE A 129 -2.53 14.02 -15.36
CA ILE A 129 -1.75 14.27 -16.55
C ILE A 129 -2.69 14.64 -17.70
N SER A 130 -2.28 15.64 -18.47
CA SER A 130 -3.05 16.17 -19.59
C SER A 130 -2.59 15.59 -20.91
N ARG A 131 -3.55 15.41 -21.83
CA ARG A 131 -3.36 15.00 -23.21
C ARG A 131 -4.21 15.87 -24.13
N ASN A 132 -3.88 15.86 -25.39
CA ASN A 132 -4.81 16.38 -26.41
C ASN A 132 -5.99 15.38 -26.53
N MET A 133 -7.20 15.89 -26.83
CA MET A 133 -8.39 15.07 -27.00
C MET A 133 -8.25 13.98 -28.07
N ALA A 134 -7.30 14.09 -28.98
CA ALA A 134 -7.01 13.07 -29.98
C ALA A 134 -6.16 11.90 -29.42
N ASP A 135 -5.49 12.10 -28.28
CA ASP A 135 -4.68 11.06 -27.62
C ASP A 135 -5.48 10.41 -26.47
N LEU A 136 -6.25 9.41 -26.84
CA LEU A 136 -7.17 8.69 -25.95
C LEU A 136 -6.52 7.58 -25.14
N THR A 137 -5.19 7.48 -25.18
CA THR A 137 -4.44 6.42 -24.51
C THR A 137 -3.48 7.00 -23.50
N LEU A 138 -3.32 6.29 -22.39
CA LEU A 138 -2.37 6.64 -21.34
C LEU A 138 -1.62 5.40 -20.88
N LYS A 139 -0.29 5.46 -20.91
CA LYS A 139 0.56 4.46 -20.27
C LYS A 139 0.97 4.94 -18.89
N LEU A 140 0.75 4.08 -17.89
CA LEU A 140 1.10 4.32 -16.51
C LEU A 140 2.13 3.29 -16.07
N TYR A 141 3.16 3.75 -15.41
CA TYR A 141 4.29 2.92 -15.00
C TYR A 141 4.28 2.75 -13.48
N LEU A 142 4.20 1.52 -13.05
CA LEU A 142 4.37 1.16 -11.65
C LEU A 142 5.84 0.98 -11.35
N LYS A 143 6.35 1.73 -10.38
CA LYS A 143 7.74 1.66 -9.94
C LYS A 143 7.81 1.32 -8.46
N ASP A 144 8.87 0.65 -8.06
CA ASP A 144 9.20 0.48 -6.64
C ASP A 144 9.88 1.74 -6.06
N LEU A 145 10.17 1.72 -4.76
CA LEU A 145 10.83 2.82 -4.08
C LEU A 145 12.26 3.10 -4.57
N GLU A 146 12.88 2.12 -5.24
CA GLU A 146 14.20 2.25 -5.84
C GLU A 146 14.13 2.79 -7.28
N GLY A 147 12.92 3.12 -7.75
CA GLY A 147 12.68 3.67 -9.10
C GLY A 147 12.68 2.63 -10.21
N ARG A 148 12.77 1.33 -9.89
CA ARG A 148 12.73 0.28 -10.91
C ARG A 148 11.30 0.08 -11.40
N GLN A 149 11.12 0.10 -12.71
CA GLN A 149 9.83 -0.19 -13.33
C GLN A 149 9.47 -1.66 -13.11
N ARG A 150 8.27 -1.88 -12.60
CA ARG A 150 7.74 -3.21 -12.29
C ARG A 150 6.63 -3.63 -13.25
N TYR A 151 5.74 -2.73 -13.57
CA TYR A 151 4.62 -3.03 -14.44
C TYR A 151 4.22 -1.81 -15.30
N VAL A 152 3.49 -2.05 -16.39
CA VAL A 152 2.95 -0.99 -17.25
C VAL A 152 1.46 -1.24 -17.43
N TYR A 153 0.66 -0.26 -17.08
CA TYR A 153 -0.78 -0.25 -17.32
C TYR A 153 -1.08 0.54 -18.59
N ASN A 154 -2.02 0.05 -19.38
CA ASN A 154 -2.53 0.74 -20.53
C ASN A 154 -3.99 1.13 -20.27
N CYS A 155 -4.25 2.42 -20.19
CA CYS A 155 -5.58 2.99 -20.12
C CYS A 155 -5.98 3.47 -21.51
N SER A 156 -7.18 3.17 -21.95
CA SER A 156 -7.74 3.66 -23.21
C SER A 156 -9.15 4.16 -22.99
N CYS A 157 -9.47 5.30 -23.59
CA CYS A 157 -10.79 5.91 -23.50
C CYS A 157 -11.54 5.76 -24.82
N ASP A 158 -12.84 5.61 -24.71
CA ASP A 158 -13.78 5.62 -25.82
C ASP A 158 -14.54 6.94 -25.79
N PRO A 159 -14.36 7.86 -26.77
CA PRO A 159 -15.01 9.16 -26.76
C PRO A 159 -16.54 9.10 -26.75
N GLU A 160 -17.13 8.04 -27.30
CA GLU A 160 -18.58 7.87 -27.35
C GLU A 160 -19.19 7.62 -25.96
N LYS A 161 -18.37 7.16 -25.00
CA LYS A 161 -18.80 6.88 -23.63
C LYS A 161 -18.68 8.08 -22.68
N PHE A 162 -18.20 9.22 -23.17
CA PHE A 162 -18.12 10.41 -22.35
C PHE A 162 -19.49 11.08 -22.22
N THR A 163 -19.87 11.43 -21.00
CA THR A 163 -21.14 12.09 -20.68
C THR A 163 -20.91 13.49 -20.15
N ASN A 164 -21.76 14.44 -20.52
CA ASN A 164 -21.70 15.80 -19.99
C ASN A 164 -21.98 15.78 -18.48
N GLN A 165 -21.14 16.44 -17.71
CA GLN A 165 -21.25 16.55 -16.25
C GLN A 165 -20.92 17.97 -15.80
N GLN A 166 -21.53 18.40 -14.70
CA GLN A 166 -21.11 19.63 -14.03
C GLN A 166 -19.89 19.37 -13.14
N ALA A 167 -19.07 20.38 -12.93
CA ALA A 167 -17.87 20.24 -12.13
C ALA A 167 -18.18 19.79 -10.69
N GLU A 168 -19.24 20.35 -10.11
CA GLU A 168 -19.69 20.02 -8.74
C GLU A 168 -20.07 18.53 -8.60
N ASP A 169 -20.70 17.96 -9.64
CA ASP A 169 -21.10 16.55 -9.65
C ASP A 169 -19.88 15.64 -9.71
N ILE A 170 -18.86 16.02 -10.49
CA ILE A 170 -17.60 15.28 -10.57
C ILE A 170 -16.87 15.33 -9.21
N VAL A 171 -16.75 16.52 -8.60
CA VAL A 171 -16.13 16.69 -7.28
C VAL A 171 -16.84 15.86 -6.22
N ALA A 172 -18.18 15.85 -6.22
CA ALA A 172 -18.98 15.07 -5.27
C ALA A 172 -18.80 13.55 -5.49
N LYS A 173 -18.83 13.10 -6.75
CA LYS A 173 -18.67 11.68 -7.10
C LYS A 173 -17.36 11.08 -6.60
N TYR A 174 -16.27 11.85 -6.65
CA TYR A 174 -14.94 11.38 -6.26
C TYR A 174 -14.51 11.86 -4.86
N ASN A 175 -15.47 12.19 -3.97
CA ASN A 175 -15.21 12.57 -2.57
C ASN A 175 -14.15 13.66 -2.40
N LYS A 176 -14.15 14.65 -3.28
CA LYS A 176 -13.17 15.74 -3.33
C LYS A 176 -11.72 15.30 -3.58
N GLN A 177 -11.51 14.10 -4.08
CA GLN A 177 -10.19 13.70 -4.57
C GLN A 177 -9.85 14.39 -5.89
N ILE A 178 -10.86 14.79 -6.68
CA ILE A 178 -10.75 15.73 -7.79
C ILE A 178 -11.28 17.07 -7.28
N LEU A 179 -10.49 18.13 -7.38
CA LEU A 179 -10.88 19.45 -6.91
C LEU A 179 -11.54 20.25 -8.03
N GLN A 180 -12.35 21.24 -7.63
CA GLN A 180 -12.97 22.18 -8.55
C GLN A 180 -11.92 22.90 -9.40
N ASP A 181 -10.86 23.42 -8.78
CA ASP A 181 -9.78 24.15 -9.44
C ASP A 181 -9.09 23.28 -10.50
N ASP A 182 -8.88 21.96 -10.22
CA ASP A 182 -8.27 21.05 -11.19
C ASP A 182 -9.14 20.86 -12.44
N LEU A 183 -10.47 20.97 -12.30
CA LEU A 183 -11.43 20.88 -13.39
C LEU A 183 -11.52 22.20 -14.17
N ASP A 184 -11.49 23.32 -13.45
CA ASP A 184 -11.58 24.65 -14.06
C ASP A 184 -10.34 24.96 -14.91
N ASP A 185 -9.18 24.42 -14.53
CA ASP A 185 -7.93 24.52 -15.27
C ASP A 185 -7.87 23.70 -16.57
N ILE A 186 -8.87 22.85 -16.84
CA ILE A 186 -8.91 22.09 -18.09
C ILE A 186 -9.27 23.03 -19.25
N VAL A 187 -8.38 23.15 -20.22
CA VAL A 187 -8.63 23.99 -21.40
C VAL A 187 -9.46 23.25 -22.45
N ASP A 188 -10.05 24.00 -23.38
CA ASP A 188 -10.86 23.37 -24.45
C ASP A 188 -10.03 22.40 -25.29
N LYS A 189 -10.58 21.24 -25.62
CA LYS A 189 -9.93 20.09 -26.30
C LYS A 189 -8.80 19.43 -25.51
N GLU A 190 -8.73 19.67 -24.21
CA GLU A 190 -7.81 18.95 -23.31
C GLU A 190 -8.55 17.77 -22.66
N LEU A 191 -7.90 16.61 -22.70
CA LEU A 191 -8.25 15.41 -21.94
C LEU A 191 -7.30 15.30 -20.74
N LYS A 192 -7.84 15.45 -19.54
CA LYS A 192 -7.09 15.30 -18.30
C LYS A 192 -7.43 13.95 -17.65
N PHE A 193 -6.40 13.15 -17.37
CA PHE A 193 -6.53 11.89 -16.67
C PHE A 193 -6.18 12.12 -15.20
N PHE A 194 -7.15 11.98 -14.32
CA PHE A 194 -6.92 11.95 -12.88
C PHE A 194 -6.60 10.53 -12.46
N VAL A 195 -5.55 10.36 -11.66
CA VAL A 195 -5.10 9.07 -11.14
C VAL A 195 -5.21 9.12 -9.63
N LEU A 196 -6.13 8.33 -9.09
CA LEU A 196 -6.55 8.35 -7.69
C LEU A 196 -6.19 7.03 -7.04
N ALA A 197 -5.38 7.07 -5.98
CA ALA A 197 -5.08 5.87 -5.21
C ALA A 197 -6.32 5.36 -4.47
N ASP A 198 -6.51 4.04 -4.46
CA ASP A 198 -7.57 3.37 -3.72
C ASP A 198 -6.94 2.34 -2.75
N GLU A 199 -6.78 2.78 -1.50
CA GLU A 199 -6.16 1.96 -0.45
C GLU A 199 -6.99 0.72 -0.14
N ASN A 200 -8.32 0.83 -0.22
CA ASN A 200 -9.22 -0.26 0.15
C ASN A 200 -9.20 -1.41 -0.85
N ARG A 201 -8.99 -1.10 -2.13
CA ARG A 201 -8.97 -2.09 -3.21
C ARG A 201 -7.55 -2.45 -3.67
N TRP A 202 -6.52 -1.89 -3.04
CA TRP A 202 -5.12 -2.11 -3.39
C TRP A 202 -4.84 -1.85 -4.88
N GLY A 203 -5.02 -0.59 -5.26
CA GLY A 203 -4.88 -0.17 -6.65
C GLY A 203 -5.08 1.32 -6.83
N PHE A 204 -5.42 1.71 -8.03
CA PHE A 204 -5.74 3.09 -8.37
C PHE A 204 -6.82 3.17 -9.44
N THR A 205 -7.54 4.26 -9.44
CA THR A 205 -8.58 4.54 -10.45
C THR A 205 -8.12 5.67 -11.36
N VAL A 206 -8.26 5.47 -12.66
CA VAL A 206 -8.04 6.51 -13.68
C VAL A 206 -9.38 7.07 -14.10
N VAL A 207 -9.52 8.39 -13.96
CA VAL A 207 -10.74 9.12 -14.29
C VAL A 207 -10.42 10.10 -15.42
N PRO A 208 -10.89 9.85 -16.65
CA PRO A 208 -10.69 10.77 -17.77
C PRO A 208 -11.77 11.85 -17.79
N VAL A 209 -11.34 13.11 -17.84
CA VAL A 209 -12.22 14.28 -17.98
C VAL A 209 -11.78 15.10 -19.19
N LEU A 210 -12.67 15.32 -20.12
CA LEU A 210 -12.46 16.10 -21.33
C LEU A 210 -13.21 17.43 -21.22
N ARG A 211 -12.59 18.54 -21.65
CA ARG A 211 -13.34 19.76 -21.93
C ARG A 211 -13.49 19.93 -23.44
N GLU A 212 -14.75 20.04 -23.87
CA GLU A 212 -15.10 20.22 -25.28
C GLU A 212 -16.22 21.24 -25.41
N ASN A 213 -16.03 22.26 -26.24
CA ASN A 213 -17.00 23.36 -26.44
C ASN A 213 -17.42 24.03 -25.12
N GLY A 214 -16.48 24.20 -24.19
CA GLY A 214 -16.72 24.79 -22.88
C GLY A 214 -17.42 23.88 -21.87
N GLN A 215 -17.83 22.66 -22.26
CA GLN A 215 -18.48 21.69 -21.39
C GLN A 215 -17.51 20.63 -20.89
N LEU A 216 -17.67 20.21 -19.63
CA LEU A 216 -16.96 19.06 -19.09
C LEU A 216 -17.68 17.77 -19.46
N ARG A 217 -16.93 16.82 -19.97
CA ARG A 217 -17.39 15.48 -20.28
C ARG A 217 -16.59 14.46 -19.47
N LEU A 218 -17.27 13.68 -18.66
CA LEU A 218 -16.69 12.63 -17.85
C LEU A 218 -16.71 11.30 -18.59
N GLY A 219 -15.56 10.69 -18.79
CA GLY A 219 -15.46 9.33 -19.32
C GLY A 219 -15.60 8.26 -18.21
N PRO A 220 -15.78 7.01 -18.60
CA PRO A 220 -15.85 5.90 -17.65
C PRO A 220 -14.54 5.76 -16.90
N ASP A 221 -14.62 5.67 -15.58
CA ASP A 221 -13.49 5.40 -14.72
C ASP A 221 -13.01 3.96 -14.87
N GLN A 222 -11.70 3.76 -14.82
CA GLN A 222 -11.05 2.46 -14.95
C GLN A 222 -10.21 2.19 -13.71
N PHE A 223 -10.50 1.07 -13.03
CA PHE A 223 -9.74 0.63 -11.87
C PHE A 223 -8.62 -0.33 -12.31
N PHE A 224 -7.41 -0.08 -11.81
CA PHE A 224 -6.24 -0.91 -11.99
C PHE A 224 -5.75 -1.40 -10.64
N ARG A 225 -5.66 -2.72 -10.49
CA ARG A 225 -5.06 -3.32 -9.31
C ARG A 225 -3.54 -3.22 -9.40
N PHE A 226 -2.86 -3.04 -8.27
CA PHE A 226 -1.40 -3.13 -8.25
C PHE A 226 -0.98 -4.57 -8.56
N GLU A 227 -0.25 -4.71 -9.67
CA GLU A 227 0.32 -5.99 -10.08
C GLU A 227 1.61 -6.22 -9.30
N THR A 228 1.51 -7.04 -8.28
CA THR A 228 2.63 -7.35 -7.37
C THR A 228 3.09 -8.79 -7.47
N GLU A 229 2.44 -9.61 -8.31
CA GLU A 229 2.81 -11.00 -8.50
C GLU A 229 4.25 -11.14 -9.00
N GLY A 230 5.03 -11.97 -8.34
CA GLY A 230 6.43 -12.22 -8.66
C GLY A 230 7.44 -11.20 -8.15
N TRP A 231 7.01 -10.15 -7.43
CA TRP A 231 7.91 -9.14 -6.88
C TRP A 231 8.35 -9.43 -5.45
N VAL A 232 7.50 -10.08 -4.73
CA VAL A 232 7.79 -10.56 -3.40
C VAL A 232 8.28 -11.99 -3.59
N THR A 233 9.60 -12.19 -3.42
CA THR A 233 10.07 -13.50 -3.02
C THR A 233 9.26 -13.81 -1.77
N ASN A 234 8.38 -14.80 -1.84
CA ASN A 234 7.64 -15.17 -0.67
C ASN A 234 8.66 -15.65 0.36
N PHE A 235 8.98 -14.77 1.30
CA PHE A 235 10.04 -14.99 2.28
C PHE A 235 9.78 -16.27 3.10
N PHE A 236 8.54 -16.75 3.10
CA PHE A 236 8.11 -17.89 3.89
C PHE A 236 8.11 -19.23 3.13
N ASP A 237 8.01 -19.25 1.83
CA ASP A 237 7.96 -20.48 1.04
C ASP A 237 9.13 -20.64 0.04
N GLY A 238 9.97 -19.63 -0.10
CA GLY A 238 11.13 -19.69 -0.99
C GLY A 238 10.79 -19.76 -2.49
N THR A 239 9.53 -19.57 -2.85
CA THR A 239 9.13 -19.50 -4.26
C THR A 239 9.39 -18.10 -4.82
N LYS A 240 9.96 -18.05 -6.03
CA LYS A 240 10.15 -16.81 -6.80
C LYS A 240 8.87 -16.47 -7.53
#